data_d93f5b7a6fda2d9a6659ee02b43e0417
#
_entry.id   d93f5b7a6fda2d9a6659ee02b43e0417
#
_cell.length_a   1.000
_cell.length_b   1.000
_cell.length_c   1.000
_cell.angle_alpha   90.00
_cell.angle_beta   90.00
_cell.angle_gamma   90.00
#
_symmetry.space_group_name_H-M   'P 1'
#
loop_
_entity.id
_entity.type
_entity.pdbx_description
1 polymer ?
#
loop_
_entity_poly.entity_id
_entity_poly.type
_entity_poly.pdbx_seq_one_letter_code
_entity_poly.pdbx_strand_id
1 'polypeptide(L)'
;DSGLPHEVDSVLWNTGFHFGEWLIPSEEKGITQKEACQRSAFYTAPIFGYLSVKCMAEIAEALQKPEKVYYSRTAGQMKAAIQTALICDGALRSQNMGAYVLMIAVDLVPEHCKEHFAQKLISLLDSHHGCLDTGFLATPFLLDAFVKIGRRDLAIKLLWQTRMPSWLYEVEQGATSVWESWDAITPGSEPRITSYNHYAFGCVDAWIFENIAGIRALEPGFRRVEIAPDPDGLPLEYCRRSFRCEYGDLLVFWDRQTLRVSIPCGVRAVIRWKGALHEVGSGEYTFTEPHRGGEQNERTG
;
A
#
# COMPACT_ATOMS: atom_id res chain seq x y z
N ASP A 1 28.86 -0.86 7.77
CA ASP A 1 29.00 -1.74 6.59
C ASP A 1 27.61 -2.26 6.24
N SER A 2 27.05 -1.82 5.12
CA SER A 2 25.72 -2.22 4.64
C SER A 2 25.64 -3.67 4.17
N GLY A 3 26.76 -4.42 4.23
CA GLY A 3 26.86 -5.78 3.69
C GLY A 3 26.82 -5.86 2.15
N LEU A 4 26.68 -4.73 1.47
CA LEU A 4 26.78 -4.66 0.00
C LEU A 4 28.24 -4.60 -0.42
N PRO A 5 28.59 -5.18 -1.57
CA PRO A 5 29.94 -5.04 -2.13
C PRO A 5 30.26 -3.55 -2.38
N HIS A 6 31.44 -3.09 -1.98
CA HIS A 6 31.88 -1.70 -2.11
C HIS A 6 32.09 -1.23 -3.57
N GLU A 7 32.04 -2.11 -4.52
CA GLU A 7 32.06 -1.82 -5.97
C GLU A 7 30.64 -1.75 -6.52
N VAL A 8 29.84 -0.86 -5.98
CA VAL A 8 28.49 -0.72 -6.50
C VAL A 8 28.46 0.40 -7.51
N ASP A 9 27.89 0.05 -8.65
CA ASP A 9 27.45 0.92 -9.70
C ASP A 9 26.89 2.23 -9.12
N SER A 10 27.37 3.36 -9.56
CA SER A 10 27.01 4.70 -9.08
C SER A 10 25.49 5.01 -9.12
N VAL A 11 24.68 4.11 -9.71
CA VAL A 11 23.22 4.18 -9.76
C VAL A 11 22.50 3.73 -8.49
N LEU A 12 23.19 3.02 -7.57
CA LEU A 12 22.59 2.65 -6.29
C LEU A 12 22.90 3.71 -5.24
N TRP A 13 21.87 4.30 -4.67
CA TRP A 13 22.04 5.22 -3.54
C TRP A 13 22.26 4.40 -2.24
N ASN A 14 23.50 4.03 -1.98
CA ASN A 14 23.87 3.17 -0.85
C ASN A 14 24.99 3.75 0.03
N THR A 15 25.25 5.06 -0.08
CA THR A 15 26.28 5.76 0.69
C THR A 15 25.66 6.75 1.67
N GLY A 16 26.38 7.04 2.76
CA GLY A 16 25.93 7.94 3.81
C GLY A 16 25.03 7.27 4.84
N PHE A 17 24.44 8.08 5.73
CA PHE A 17 23.50 7.61 6.74
C PHE A 17 22.07 7.65 6.19
N HIS A 18 21.34 6.55 6.38
CA HIS A 18 19.92 6.44 6.06
C HIS A 18 19.16 5.97 7.31
N PHE A 19 17.95 6.51 7.52
CA PHE A 19 17.08 6.07 8.62
C PHE A 19 16.53 4.65 8.41
N GLY A 20 16.66 4.10 7.20
CA GLY A 20 16.20 2.75 6.91
C GLY A 20 14.71 2.58 7.16
N GLU A 21 14.34 1.37 7.49
CA GLU A 21 12.99 1.00 7.92
C GLU A 21 12.86 1.33 9.42
N TRP A 22 12.21 2.45 9.74
CA TRP A 22 12.10 2.95 11.11
C TRP A 22 11.01 2.19 11.88
N LEU A 23 11.29 1.78 13.12
CA LEU A 23 10.36 1.13 14.06
C LEU A 23 9.78 -0.20 13.53
N ILE A 24 10.65 -1.12 13.07
CA ILE A 24 10.27 -2.50 12.81
C ILE A 24 9.98 -3.18 14.16
N PRO A 25 8.78 -3.74 14.39
CA PRO A 25 8.40 -4.28 15.70
C PRO A 25 9.33 -5.37 16.25
N SER A 26 9.83 -6.27 15.42
CA SER A 26 10.75 -7.35 15.85
C SER A 26 12.16 -6.85 16.20
N GLU A 27 12.59 -5.73 15.61
CA GLU A 27 13.94 -5.17 15.79
C GLU A 27 14.03 -4.19 16.95
N GLU A 28 12.93 -3.74 17.52
CA GLU A 28 12.93 -2.86 18.70
C GLU A 28 13.51 -3.55 19.95
N LYS A 29 13.55 -4.87 19.96
CA LYS A 29 14.03 -5.64 21.12
C LYS A 29 15.52 -5.99 21.00
N GLY A 30 16.35 -5.26 21.72
CA GLY A 30 17.76 -5.65 21.93
C GLY A 30 18.78 -5.00 21.02
N ILE A 31 18.39 -4.11 20.11
CA ILE A 31 19.29 -3.29 19.31
C ILE A 31 18.98 -1.81 19.45
N THR A 32 19.95 -0.96 19.21
CA THR A 32 19.72 0.48 19.14
C THR A 32 18.96 0.82 17.87
N GLN A 33 18.18 1.90 17.92
CA GLN A 33 17.44 2.42 16.77
C GLN A 33 18.37 2.72 15.58
N LYS A 34 19.60 3.15 15.85
CA LYS A 34 20.63 3.38 14.82
C LYS A 34 21.03 2.07 14.12
N GLU A 35 21.17 0.99 14.88
CA GLU A 35 21.48 -0.33 14.31
C GLU A 35 20.33 -0.86 13.47
N ALA A 36 19.08 -0.71 13.93
CA ALA A 36 17.89 -1.06 13.14
C ALA A 36 17.85 -0.30 11.80
N CYS A 37 18.11 1.02 11.82
CA CYS A 37 18.23 1.83 10.61
C CYS A 37 19.29 1.28 9.65
N GLN A 38 20.47 0.97 10.15
CA GLN A 38 21.57 0.48 9.32
C GLN A 38 21.29 -0.89 8.72
N ARG A 39 20.61 -1.78 9.46
CA ARG A 39 20.24 -3.12 8.97
C ARG A 39 19.26 -3.10 7.80
N SER A 40 18.44 -2.08 7.69
CA SER A 40 17.44 -1.95 6.63
C SER A 40 17.81 -0.95 5.53
N ALA A 41 18.77 -0.06 5.78
CA ALA A 41 19.19 0.97 4.83
C ALA A 41 19.65 0.41 3.48
N PHE A 42 20.26 -0.79 3.46
CA PHE A 42 20.82 -1.39 2.25
C PHE A 42 19.75 -1.74 1.20
N TYR A 43 18.49 -1.96 1.60
CA TYR A 43 17.40 -2.19 0.67
C TYR A 43 16.47 -0.97 0.54
N THR A 44 16.22 -0.25 1.63
CA THR A 44 15.30 0.88 1.61
C THR A 44 15.84 2.04 0.77
N ALA A 45 17.08 2.43 0.97
CA ALA A 45 17.65 3.58 0.27
C ALA A 45 17.68 3.39 -1.27
N PRO A 46 18.18 2.28 -1.84
CA PRO A 46 18.13 2.04 -3.27
C PRO A 46 16.69 1.97 -3.82
N ILE A 47 15.77 1.32 -3.11
CA ILE A 47 14.38 1.19 -3.55
C ILE A 47 13.68 2.55 -3.60
N PHE A 48 13.85 3.39 -2.58
CA PHE A 48 13.26 4.74 -2.58
C PHE A 48 13.96 5.68 -3.57
N GLY A 49 15.27 5.52 -3.80
CA GLY A 49 15.97 6.17 -4.90
C GLY A 49 15.34 5.83 -6.26
N TYR A 50 15.12 4.53 -6.51
CA TYR A 50 14.44 4.05 -7.71
C TYR A 50 13.03 4.64 -7.86
N LEU A 51 12.23 4.60 -6.79
CA LEU A 51 10.87 5.18 -6.78
C LEU A 51 10.89 6.67 -7.15
N SER A 52 11.84 7.44 -6.58
CA SER A 52 11.98 8.86 -6.87
C SER A 52 12.27 9.10 -8.35
N VAL A 53 13.20 8.35 -8.93
CA VAL A 53 13.54 8.47 -10.36
C VAL A 53 12.40 7.99 -11.27
N LYS A 54 11.69 6.94 -10.88
CA LYS A 54 10.48 6.46 -11.57
C LYS A 54 9.40 7.54 -11.59
N CYS A 55 9.12 8.16 -10.45
CA CYS A 55 8.17 9.28 -10.36
C CYS A 55 8.60 10.45 -11.26
N MET A 56 9.90 10.78 -11.33
CA MET A 56 10.39 11.81 -12.23
C MET A 56 10.17 11.46 -13.70
N ALA A 57 10.28 10.19 -14.08
CA ALA A 57 9.96 9.74 -15.45
C ALA A 57 8.47 9.94 -15.77
N GLU A 58 7.59 9.59 -14.84
CA GLU A 58 6.13 9.74 -14.97
C GLU A 58 5.73 11.23 -15.04
N ILE A 59 6.31 12.08 -14.21
CA ILE A 59 6.10 13.53 -14.22
C ILE A 59 6.58 14.12 -15.56
N ALA A 60 7.77 13.75 -16.01
CA ALA A 60 8.30 14.23 -17.29
C ALA A 60 7.44 13.77 -18.47
N GLU A 61 6.86 12.57 -18.41
CA GLU A 61 5.90 12.08 -19.40
C GLU A 61 4.60 12.92 -19.39
N ALA A 62 4.01 13.12 -18.23
CA ALA A 62 2.78 13.90 -18.08
C ALA A 62 2.93 15.34 -18.57
N LEU A 63 4.12 15.93 -18.35
CA LEU A 63 4.48 17.27 -18.78
C LEU A 63 5.08 17.32 -20.19
N GLN A 64 5.13 16.21 -20.92
CA GLN A 64 5.72 16.07 -22.25
C GLN A 64 7.17 16.62 -22.35
N LYS A 65 7.96 16.37 -21.30
CA LYS A 65 9.36 16.82 -21.22
C LYS A 65 10.32 15.79 -21.82
N PRO A 66 11.36 16.23 -22.55
CA PRO A 66 12.36 15.33 -23.17
C PRO A 66 13.16 14.54 -22.12
N GLU A 67 13.28 15.02 -20.90
CA GLU A 67 13.96 14.38 -19.77
C GLU A 67 13.30 13.04 -19.37
N LYS A 68 12.08 12.73 -19.84
CA LYS A 68 11.47 11.41 -19.70
C LYS A 68 12.41 10.29 -20.11
N VAL A 69 13.13 10.46 -21.25
CA VAL A 69 14.02 9.43 -21.76
C VAL A 69 15.17 9.16 -20.79
N TYR A 70 15.74 10.23 -20.23
CA TYR A 70 16.80 10.14 -19.22
C TYR A 70 16.32 9.41 -17.96
N TYR A 71 15.21 9.87 -17.35
CA TYR A 71 14.71 9.28 -16.11
C TYR A 71 14.23 7.84 -16.31
N SER A 72 13.57 7.51 -17.42
CA SER A 72 13.14 6.13 -17.71
C SER A 72 14.34 5.18 -17.86
N ARG A 73 15.40 5.62 -18.54
CA ARG A 73 16.64 4.84 -18.67
C ARG A 73 17.31 4.65 -17.31
N THR A 74 17.43 5.72 -16.53
CA THR A 74 18.03 5.68 -15.18
C THR A 74 17.24 4.77 -14.25
N ALA A 75 15.92 4.85 -14.23
CA ALA A 75 15.06 3.93 -13.46
C ALA A 75 15.29 2.46 -13.87
N GLY A 76 15.40 2.19 -15.19
CA GLY A 76 15.73 0.84 -15.69
C GLY A 76 17.09 0.33 -15.21
N GLN A 77 18.10 1.18 -15.21
CA GLN A 77 19.43 0.85 -14.70
C GLN A 77 19.41 0.59 -13.19
N MET A 78 18.73 1.46 -12.43
CA MET A 78 18.56 1.27 -10.98
C MET A 78 17.81 -0.03 -10.66
N LYS A 79 16.73 -0.34 -11.37
CA LYS A 79 16.02 -1.61 -11.22
C LYS A 79 16.94 -2.81 -11.39
N ALA A 80 17.74 -2.84 -12.48
CA ALA A 80 18.67 -3.93 -12.74
C ALA A 80 19.74 -4.04 -11.64
N ALA A 81 20.31 -2.91 -11.22
CA ALA A 81 21.32 -2.85 -10.17
C ALA A 81 20.77 -3.33 -8.82
N ILE A 82 19.54 -2.91 -8.45
CA ILE A 82 18.84 -3.37 -7.23
C ILE A 82 18.62 -4.87 -7.27
N GLN A 83 18.13 -5.42 -8.39
CA GLN A 83 17.93 -6.86 -8.55
C GLN A 83 19.21 -7.63 -8.37
N THR A 84 20.32 -7.18 -8.99
CA THR A 84 21.65 -7.80 -8.87
C THR A 84 22.19 -7.73 -7.44
N ALA A 85 22.03 -6.59 -6.78
CA ALA A 85 22.56 -6.37 -5.44
C ALA A 85 21.76 -7.11 -4.37
N LEU A 86 20.42 -7.15 -4.47
CA LEU A 86 19.56 -7.66 -3.41
C LEU A 86 19.11 -9.10 -3.61
N ILE A 87 19.18 -9.66 -4.82
CA ILE A 87 18.74 -11.04 -5.09
C ILE A 87 19.96 -11.93 -5.33
N CYS A 88 19.98 -13.06 -4.67
CA CYS A 88 20.98 -14.11 -4.83
C CYS A 88 20.27 -15.45 -4.94
N ASP A 89 20.58 -16.24 -5.98
CA ASP A 89 19.98 -17.56 -6.21
C ASP A 89 18.43 -17.56 -6.13
N GLY A 90 17.82 -16.49 -6.64
CA GLY A 90 16.37 -16.32 -6.66
C GLY A 90 15.75 -15.88 -5.32
N ALA A 91 16.52 -15.71 -4.27
CA ALA A 91 16.08 -15.27 -2.95
C ALA A 91 16.61 -13.88 -2.60
N LEU A 92 15.84 -13.14 -1.79
CA LEU A 92 16.29 -11.84 -1.29
C LEU A 92 17.36 -11.99 -0.21
N ARG A 93 18.39 -11.13 -0.27
CA ARG A 93 19.45 -11.06 0.75
C ARG A 93 18.99 -10.43 2.07
N SER A 94 17.71 -10.53 2.38
CA SER A 94 17.11 -10.04 3.61
C SER A 94 16.09 -11.05 4.12
N GLN A 95 15.90 -11.08 5.43
CA GLN A 95 14.82 -11.85 6.05
C GLN A 95 13.71 -10.93 6.58
N ASN A 96 13.83 -9.61 6.39
CA ASN A 96 12.85 -8.65 6.89
C ASN A 96 11.60 -8.65 6.01
N MET A 97 10.42 -8.67 6.63
CA MET A 97 9.14 -8.59 5.94
C MET A 97 9.07 -7.34 5.05
N GLY A 98 9.52 -6.18 5.55
CA GLY A 98 9.52 -4.91 4.82
C GLY A 98 10.29 -4.96 3.51
N ALA A 99 11.40 -5.69 3.45
CA ALA A 99 12.17 -5.85 2.22
C ALA A 99 11.39 -6.60 1.14
N TYR A 100 10.70 -7.69 1.48
CA TYR A 100 9.81 -8.43 0.56
C TYR A 100 8.61 -7.59 0.12
N VAL A 101 7.99 -6.88 1.08
CA VAL A 101 6.88 -5.96 0.81
C VAL A 101 7.28 -4.92 -0.23
N LEU A 102 8.38 -4.21 -0.02
CA LEU A 102 8.84 -3.17 -0.95
C LEU A 102 9.15 -3.74 -2.33
N MET A 103 9.92 -4.83 -2.42
CA MET A 103 10.27 -5.45 -3.71
C MET A 103 9.04 -5.86 -4.52
N ILE A 104 8.04 -6.45 -3.86
CA ILE A 104 6.79 -6.87 -4.49
C ILE A 104 5.94 -5.65 -4.89
N ALA A 105 5.74 -4.72 -3.97
CA ALA A 105 4.83 -3.59 -4.16
C ALA A 105 5.27 -2.67 -5.31
N VAL A 106 6.58 -2.46 -5.47
CA VAL A 106 7.11 -1.54 -6.48
C VAL A 106 7.63 -2.23 -7.76
N ASP A 107 7.25 -3.47 -7.99
CA ASP A 107 7.55 -4.25 -9.20
C ASP A 107 9.06 -4.46 -9.47
N LEU A 108 9.82 -4.68 -8.40
CA LEU A 108 11.26 -4.97 -8.47
C LEU A 108 11.59 -6.47 -8.50
N VAL A 109 10.62 -7.35 -8.26
CA VAL A 109 10.82 -8.81 -8.29
C VAL A 109 10.88 -9.30 -9.74
N PRO A 110 11.95 -10.00 -10.16
CA PRO A 110 12.00 -10.65 -11.46
C PRO A 110 10.89 -11.67 -11.62
N GLU A 111 10.41 -11.89 -12.85
CA GLU A 111 9.26 -12.77 -13.13
C GLU A 111 9.46 -14.18 -12.57
N HIS A 112 10.63 -14.77 -12.80
CA HIS A 112 10.98 -16.11 -12.34
C HIS A 112 11.14 -16.26 -10.82
N CYS A 113 11.16 -15.13 -10.06
CA CYS A 113 11.26 -15.12 -8.60
C CYS A 113 9.92 -14.86 -7.91
N LYS A 114 8.88 -14.45 -8.64
CA LYS A 114 7.61 -13.97 -8.05
C LYS A 114 6.98 -14.98 -7.10
N GLU A 115 6.90 -16.24 -7.50
CA GLU A 115 6.31 -17.30 -6.66
C GLU A 115 7.10 -17.48 -5.36
N HIS A 116 8.43 -17.52 -5.44
CA HIS A 116 9.28 -17.65 -4.27
C HIS A 116 9.09 -16.46 -3.30
N PHE A 117 9.06 -15.23 -3.84
CA PHE A 117 8.84 -14.03 -3.03
C PHE A 117 7.47 -14.01 -2.36
N ALA A 118 6.43 -14.44 -3.08
CA ALA A 118 5.07 -14.56 -2.54
C ALA A 118 5.01 -15.55 -1.38
N GLN A 119 5.55 -16.76 -1.57
CA GLN A 119 5.59 -17.79 -0.53
C GLN A 119 6.40 -17.34 0.70
N LYS A 120 7.53 -16.66 0.46
CA LYS A 120 8.35 -16.15 1.57
C LYS A 120 7.65 -15.04 2.35
N LEU A 121 6.95 -14.11 1.70
CA LEU A 121 6.17 -13.09 2.37
C LEU A 121 5.06 -13.71 3.24
N ILE A 122 4.36 -14.73 2.73
CA ILE A 122 3.35 -15.47 3.50
C ILE A 122 4.00 -16.17 4.70
N SER A 123 5.12 -16.85 4.50
CA SER A 123 5.85 -17.52 5.58
C SER A 123 6.33 -16.56 6.67
N LEU A 124 6.75 -15.34 6.29
CA LEU A 124 7.12 -14.30 7.24
C LEU A 124 5.91 -13.83 8.05
N LEU A 125 4.76 -13.62 7.41
CA LEU A 125 3.53 -13.29 8.13
C LEU A 125 3.15 -14.38 9.13
N ASP A 126 3.25 -15.66 8.74
CA ASP A 126 2.96 -16.79 9.63
C ASP A 126 3.95 -16.85 10.82
N SER A 127 5.23 -16.59 10.58
CA SER A 127 6.26 -16.56 11.64
C SER A 127 6.04 -15.43 12.65
N HIS A 128 5.40 -14.33 12.22
CA HIS A 128 4.95 -13.24 13.10
C HIS A 128 3.50 -13.43 13.58
N HIS A 129 3.00 -14.67 13.54
CA HIS A 129 1.66 -15.04 14.04
C HIS A 129 0.50 -14.25 13.38
N GLY A 130 0.65 -13.85 12.12
CA GLY A 130 -0.33 -13.08 11.38
C GLY A 130 -0.37 -11.59 11.75
N CYS A 131 0.66 -11.09 12.43
CA CYS A 131 0.87 -9.66 12.66
C CYS A 131 1.86 -9.08 11.66
N LEU A 132 1.79 -7.79 11.43
CA LEU A 132 2.77 -7.08 10.61
C LEU A 132 4.15 -7.04 11.31
N ASP A 133 5.20 -6.95 10.49
CA ASP A 133 6.58 -6.69 10.95
C ASP A 133 7.27 -5.74 9.98
N THR A 134 6.69 -4.57 9.83
CA THR A 134 7.15 -3.50 8.95
C THR A 134 7.20 -2.19 9.70
N GLY A 135 8.16 -1.35 9.37
CA GLY A 135 8.29 0.00 9.88
C GLY A 135 7.63 1.04 8.97
N PHE A 136 8.05 2.30 9.08
CA PHE A 136 7.43 3.43 8.41
C PHE A 136 7.45 3.35 6.89
N LEU A 137 8.54 2.81 6.31
CA LEU A 137 8.73 2.83 4.87
C LEU A 137 7.99 1.72 4.15
N ALA A 138 7.88 0.52 4.74
CA ALA A 138 7.22 -0.60 4.10
C ALA A 138 5.72 -0.72 4.46
N THR A 139 5.30 -0.25 5.63
CA THR A 139 3.89 -0.33 6.05
C THR A 139 2.90 0.28 5.04
N PRO A 140 3.20 1.43 4.36
CA PRO A 140 2.32 1.96 3.31
C PRO A 140 2.08 1.01 2.13
N PHE A 141 2.98 0.06 1.90
CA PHE A 141 2.94 -0.89 0.78
C PHE A 141 2.50 -2.30 1.20
N LEU A 142 2.33 -2.54 2.51
CA LEU A 142 2.13 -3.87 3.07
C LEU A 142 0.88 -4.56 2.53
N LEU A 143 -0.26 -3.91 2.63
CA LEU A 143 -1.54 -4.49 2.22
C LEU A 143 -1.60 -4.68 0.69
N ASP A 144 -1.05 -3.74 -0.08
CA ASP A 144 -0.97 -3.84 -1.54
C ASP A 144 -0.02 -4.95 -1.99
N ALA A 145 1.06 -5.22 -1.25
CA ALA A 145 1.93 -6.35 -1.55
C ALA A 145 1.17 -7.69 -1.46
N PHE A 146 0.32 -7.86 -0.45
CA PHE A 146 -0.54 -9.05 -0.34
C PHE A 146 -1.60 -9.12 -1.45
N VAL A 147 -2.19 -8.00 -1.83
CA VAL A 147 -3.12 -7.94 -2.98
C VAL A 147 -2.40 -8.33 -4.28
N LYS A 148 -1.19 -7.83 -4.52
CA LYS A 148 -0.39 -8.14 -5.72
C LYS A 148 -0.03 -9.61 -5.86
N ILE A 149 0.19 -10.32 -4.76
CA ILE A 149 0.45 -11.77 -4.79
C ILE A 149 -0.85 -12.61 -4.77
N GLY A 150 -2.01 -11.98 -4.98
CA GLY A 150 -3.31 -12.67 -5.00
C GLY A 150 -3.85 -13.09 -3.63
N ARG A 151 -3.30 -12.55 -2.54
CA ARG A 151 -3.67 -12.87 -1.16
C ARG A 151 -4.37 -11.70 -0.46
N ARG A 152 -5.39 -11.14 -1.12
CA ARG A 152 -6.26 -10.10 -0.53
C ARG A 152 -6.86 -10.54 0.81
N ASP A 153 -7.11 -11.84 0.98
CA ASP A 153 -7.57 -12.41 2.24
C ASP A 153 -6.63 -12.13 3.41
N LEU A 154 -5.30 -12.15 3.17
CA LEU A 154 -4.29 -11.83 4.18
C LEU A 154 -4.21 -10.32 4.45
N ALA A 155 -4.36 -9.48 3.42
CA ALA A 155 -4.45 -8.04 3.61
C ALA A 155 -5.65 -7.66 4.50
N ILE A 156 -6.81 -8.28 4.27
CA ILE A 156 -7.99 -8.11 5.12
C ILE A 156 -7.70 -8.58 6.54
N LYS A 157 -7.15 -9.78 6.74
CA LYS A 157 -6.82 -10.29 8.07
C LYS A 157 -5.85 -9.39 8.83
N LEU A 158 -4.85 -8.81 8.15
CA LEU A 158 -3.93 -7.84 8.75
C LEU A 158 -4.64 -6.58 9.21
N LEU A 159 -5.53 -6.03 8.37
CA LEU A 159 -6.28 -4.83 8.72
C LEU A 159 -7.21 -5.06 9.93
N TRP A 160 -7.79 -6.25 10.06
CA TRP A 160 -8.67 -6.64 11.18
C TRP A 160 -7.93 -7.34 12.34
N GLN A 161 -6.60 -7.34 12.32
CA GLN A 161 -5.82 -7.88 13.44
C GLN A 161 -5.95 -6.96 14.67
N THR A 162 -6.22 -7.56 15.84
CA THR A 162 -6.34 -6.84 17.12
C THR A 162 -5.17 -7.09 18.08
N ARG A 163 -4.26 -8.00 17.72
CA ARG A 163 -3.03 -8.23 18.49
C ARG A 163 -1.95 -7.25 18.05
N MET A 164 -1.17 -6.76 18.99
CA MET A 164 0.01 -5.92 18.73
C MET A 164 1.10 -6.70 17.94
N PRO A 165 1.68 -6.11 16.89
CA PRO A 165 1.41 -4.78 16.32
C PRO A 165 0.25 -4.80 15.34
N SER A 166 -0.70 -3.89 15.46
CA SER A 166 -1.81 -3.69 14.51
C SER A 166 -2.58 -2.38 14.78
N TRP A 167 -3.26 -1.88 13.77
CA TRP A 167 -4.09 -0.67 13.87
C TRP A 167 -5.25 -0.82 14.86
N LEU A 168 -5.93 -1.98 14.86
CA LEU A 168 -7.06 -2.19 15.77
C LEU A 168 -6.61 -2.43 17.22
N TYR A 169 -5.39 -2.90 17.44
CA TYR A 169 -4.82 -2.92 18.78
C TYR A 169 -4.78 -1.52 19.39
N GLU A 170 -4.29 -0.51 18.64
CA GLU A 170 -4.28 0.87 19.11
C GLU A 170 -5.69 1.36 19.47
N VAL A 171 -6.68 1.04 18.61
CA VAL A 171 -8.08 1.40 18.85
C VAL A 171 -8.60 0.74 20.12
N GLU A 172 -8.32 -0.54 20.35
CA GLU A 172 -8.71 -1.27 21.57
C GLU A 172 -8.04 -0.72 22.83
N GLN A 173 -6.84 -0.12 22.70
CA GLN A 173 -6.19 0.59 23.80
C GLN A 173 -6.71 2.03 23.99
N GLY A 174 -7.73 2.46 23.24
CA GLY A 174 -8.36 3.77 23.36
C GLY A 174 -7.68 4.89 22.57
N ALA A 175 -6.89 4.56 21.55
CA ALA A 175 -6.30 5.56 20.67
C ALA A 175 -7.37 6.38 19.95
N THR A 176 -7.19 7.70 19.97
CA THR A 176 -8.03 8.68 19.23
C THR A 176 -7.30 9.24 18.01
N SER A 177 -6.02 8.90 17.85
CA SER A 177 -5.15 9.23 16.72
C SER A 177 -4.13 8.10 16.55
N VAL A 178 -3.52 8.00 15.38
CA VAL A 178 -2.51 6.99 15.08
C VAL A 178 -1.22 7.29 15.85
N TRP A 179 -0.66 6.28 16.48
CA TRP A 179 0.57 6.40 17.26
C TRP A 179 1.82 6.22 16.39
N GLU A 180 2.94 6.72 16.88
CA GLU A 180 4.26 6.51 16.28
C GLU A 180 4.75 5.08 16.46
N SER A 181 4.49 4.49 17.64
CA SER A 181 4.91 3.12 18.00
C SER A 181 3.70 2.26 18.30
N TRP A 182 3.66 1.07 17.76
CA TRP A 182 2.59 0.09 17.96
C TRP A 182 2.35 -0.30 19.43
N ASP A 183 3.42 -0.23 20.24
CA ASP A 183 3.44 -0.56 21.67
C ASP A 183 3.45 0.69 22.57
N ALA A 184 2.98 1.83 22.06
CA ALA A 184 2.95 3.09 22.83
C ALA A 184 2.21 2.95 24.16
N ILE A 185 1.12 2.17 24.19
CA ILE A 185 0.42 1.75 25.40
C ILE A 185 0.34 0.21 25.39
N THR A 186 0.88 -0.40 26.45
CA THR A 186 0.79 -1.85 26.67
C THR A 186 0.17 -2.10 28.04
N PRO A 187 -0.87 -2.96 28.14
CA PRO A 187 -1.50 -3.26 29.42
C PRO A 187 -0.51 -3.70 30.49
N GLY A 188 -0.56 -3.06 31.66
CA GLY A 188 0.31 -3.37 32.80
C GLY A 188 1.73 -2.78 32.72
N SER A 189 2.00 -1.93 31.72
CA SER A 189 3.27 -1.21 31.59
C SER A 189 3.01 0.30 31.60
N GLU A 190 4.03 1.08 31.98
CA GLU A 190 3.97 2.52 31.82
C GLU A 190 3.93 2.89 30.32
N PRO A 191 3.13 3.90 29.94
CA PRO A 191 3.09 4.38 28.57
C PRO A 191 4.46 4.82 28.07
N ARG A 192 4.80 4.50 26.84
CA ARG A 192 6.09 4.92 26.24
C ARG A 192 6.14 6.43 26.01
N ILE A 193 7.34 6.97 26.10
CA ILE A 193 7.62 8.35 25.64
C ILE A 193 7.78 8.29 24.11
N THR A 194 6.69 8.56 23.40
CA THR A 194 6.59 8.56 21.95
C THR A 194 5.51 9.55 21.50
N SER A 195 5.36 9.79 20.21
CA SER A 195 4.25 10.59 19.71
C SER A 195 2.95 9.76 19.68
N TYR A 196 1.90 10.30 20.26
CA TYR A 196 0.55 9.72 20.23
C TYR A 196 -0.32 10.28 19.09
N ASN A 197 0.26 11.10 18.24
CA ASN A 197 -0.38 11.65 17.04
C ASN A 197 0.66 11.74 15.93
N HIS A 198 0.89 10.63 15.23
CA HIS A 198 1.92 10.51 14.20
C HIS A 198 1.33 9.92 12.92
N TYR A 199 1.58 10.56 11.79
CA TYR A 199 0.93 10.22 10.53
C TYR A 199 1.39 8.91 9.86
N ALA A 200 2.58 8.39 10.20
CA ALA A 200 3.24 7.36 9.40
C ALA A 200 2.37 6.11 9.18
N PHE A 201 1.81 5.54 10.24
CA PHE A 201 0.94 4.37 10.13
C PHE A 201 -0.50 4.70 9.73
N GLY A 202 -0.86 5.99 9.67
CA GLY A 202 -2.12 6.47 9.09
C GLY A 202 -2.22 6.25 7.57
N CYS A 203 -1.13 5.85 6.92
CA CYS A 203 -1.09 5.44 5.52
C CYS A 203 -2.16 4.40 5.14
N VAL A 204 -2.66 3.63 6.11
CA VAL A 204 -3.73 2.63 5.92
C VAL A 204 -5.03 3.24 5.37
N ASP A 205 -5.32 4.54 5.61
CA ASP A 205 -6.53 5.19 5.06
C ASP A 205 -6.52 5.21 3.53
N ALA A 206 -5.36 5.32 2.89
CA ALA A 206 -5.25 5.22 1.43
C ALA A 206 -5.73 3.84 0.94
N TRP A 207 -5.31 2.77 1.61
CA TRP A 207 -5.75 1.41 1.26
C TRP A 207 -7.25 1.21 1.50
N ILE A 208 -7.78 1.71 2.61
CA ILE A 208 -9.22 1.70 2.93
C ILE A 208 -10.01 2.43 1.86
N PHE A 209 -9.53 3.61 1.45
CA PHE A 209 -10.14 4.42 0.40
C PHE A 209 -10.19 3.67 -0.94
N GLU A 210 -9.09 3.06 -1.35
CA GLU A 210 -8.99 2.40 -2.65
C GLU A 210 -9.58 0.98 -2.68
N ASN A 211 -9.47 0.22 -1.60
CA ASN A 211 -9.80 -1.21 -1.61
C ASN A 211 -11.09 -1.56 -0.83
N ILE A 212 -11.55 -0.69 0.07
CA ILE A 212 -12.83 -0.87 0.78
C ILE A 212 -13.90 0.02 0.15
N ALA A 213 -13.65 1.33 0.04
CA ALA A 213 -14.59 2.21 -0.65
C ALA A 213 -14.54 2.02 -2.18
N GLY A 214 -13.44 1.52 -2.70
CA GLY A 214 -13.25 1.16 -4.10
C GLY A 214 -13.00 2.35 -5.02
N ILE A 215 -12.51 3.48 -4.50
CA ILE A 215 -12.35 4.72 -5.27
C ILE A 215 -10.89 4.86 -5.71
N ARG A 216 -10.63 4.93 -7.02
CA ARG A 216 -9.30 5.17 -7.59
C ARG A 216 -9.34 6.26 -8.64
N ALA A 217 -8.34 7.16 -8.61
CA ALA A 217 -8.14 8.11 -9.67
C ALA A 217 -7.57 7.41 -10.92
N LEU A 218 -8.25 7.52 -12.06
CA LEU A 218 -7.75 7.09 -13.37
C LEU A 218 -7.07 8.25 -14.12
N GLU A 219 -7.41 9.48 -13.77
CA GLU A 219 -6.77 10.70 -14.29
C GLU A 219 -6.49 11.65 -13.12
N PRO A 220 -5.46 12.52 -13.24
CA PRO A 220 -5.15 13.52 -12.21
C PRO A 220 -6.37 14.36 -11.84
N GLY A 221 -6.47 14.73 -10.55
CA GLY A 221 -7.57 15.55 -10.03
C GLY A 221 -8.92 14.82 -9.94
N PHE A 222 -8.96 13.50 -10.12
CA PHE A 222 -10.20 12.70 -10.14
C PHE A 222 -11.16 13.06 -11.28
N ARG A 223 -10.65 13.60 -12.38
CA ARG A 223 -11.45 13.90 -13.57
C ARG A 223 -12.08 12.63 -14.17
N ARG A 224 -11.36 11.52 -14.08
CA ARG A 224 -11.84 10.18 -14.35
C ARG A 224 -11.52 9.28 -13.17
N VAL A 225 -12.52 8.54 -12.68
CA VAL A 225 -12.40 7.68 -11.50
C VAL A 225 -12.82 6.25 -11.82
N GLU A 226 -12.21 5.30 -11.16
CA GLU A 226 -12.76 3.96 -11.03
C GLU A 226 -13.48 3.86 -9.68
N ILE A 227 -14.67 3.26 -9.66
CA ILE A 227 -15.38 2.87 -8.46
C ILE A 227 -15.63 1.37 -8.54
N ALA A 228 -14.86 0.62 -7.79
CA ALA A 228 -14.80 -0.83 -7.84
C ALA A 228 -14.69 -1.43 -6.43
N PRO A 229 -15.68 -1.21 -5.55
CA PRO A 229 -15.66 -1.83 -4.24
C PRO A 229 -15.85 -3.34 -4.38
N ASP A 230 -15.13 -4.08 -3.54
CA ASP A 230 -15.29 -5.53 -3.41
C ASP A 230 -15.63 -5.87 -1.97
N PRO A 231 -16.94 -6.07 -1.64
CA PRO A 231 -17.38 -6.41 -0.30
C PRO A 231 -17.01 -7.82 0.15
N ASP A 232 -16.61 -8.69 -0.80
CA ASP A 232 -16.41 -10.10 -0.51
C ASP A 232 -15.20 -10.30 0.41
N GLY A 233 -15.38 -11.12 1.44
CA GLY A 233 -14.38 -11.37 2.46
C GLY A 233 -14.20 -10.25 3.51
N LEU A 234 -14.83 -9.07 3.34
CA LEU A 234 -14.80 -8.01 4.35
C LEU A 234 -15.78 -8.31 5.49
N PRO A 235 -15.40 -8.13 6.76
CA PRO A 235 -16.32 -8.24 7.91
C PRO A 235 -17.11 -6.93 8.11
N LEU A 236 -17.66 -6.39 7.03
CA LEU A 236 -18.45 -5.17 7.01
C LEU A 236 -19.80 -5.43 6.36
N GLU A 237 -20.86 -4.86 6.90
CA GLU A 237 -22.19 -4.90 6.31
C GLU A 237 -22.35 -3.86 5.21
N TYR A 238 -21.74 -2.70 5.40
CA TYR A 238 -21.76 -1.59 4.44
C TYR A 238 -20.51 -0.72 4.56
N CYS A 239 -20.27 0.09 3.55
CA CYS A 239 -19.32 1.20 3.58
C CYS A 239 -20.00 2.46 3.00
N ARG A 240 -19.70 3.59 3.62
CA ARG A 240 -20.06 4.91 3.08
C ARG A 240 -18.84 5.80 3.12
N ARG A 241 -18.44 6.31 1.95
CA ARG A 241 -17.32 7.25 1.82
C ARG A 241 -17.76 8.48 1.05
N SER A 242 -17.43 9.66 1.56
CA SER A 242 -17.47 10.92 0.82
C SER A 242 -16.05 11.40 0.58
N PHE A 243 -15.82 11.97 -0.58
CA PHE A 243 -14.54 12.53 -0.97
C PHE A 243 -14.75 13.81 -1.78
N ARG A 244 -14.14 14.89 -1.35
CA ARG A 244 -14.20 16.18 -2.07
C ARG A 244 -13.00 16.30 -3.00
N CYS A 245 -13.27 16.34 -4.31
CA CYS A 245 -12.28 16.67 -5.34
C CYS A 245 -12.52 18.09 -5.86
N GLU A 246 -11.71 18.53 -6.82
CA GLU A 246 -11.86 19.87 -7.46
C GLU A 246 -13.23 20.05 -8.15
N TYR A 247 -13.87 18.98 -8.55
CA TYR A 247 -15.15 18.97 -9.26
C TYR A 247 -16.37 18.93 -8.33
N GLY A 248 -16.17 18.69 -7.04
CA GLY A 248 -17.24 18.56 -6.05
C GLY A 248 -17.14 17.27 -5.23
N ASP A 249 -18.25 16.92 -4.59
CA ASP A 249 -18.30 15.76 -3.70
C ASP A 249 -18.63 14.48 -4.46
N LEU A 250 -17.74 13.49 -4.38
CA LEU A 250 -17.96 12.13 -4.81
C LEU A 250 -18.46 11.33 -3.61
N LEU A 251 -19.57 10.62 -3.76
CA LEU A 251 -20.12 9.76 -2.72
C LEU A 251 -20.17 8.32 -3.22
N VAL A 252 -19.74 7.41 -2.37
CA VAL A 252 -19.85 5.96 -2.59
C VAL A 252 -20.50 5.35 -1.36
N PHE A 253 -21.54 4.59 -1.56
CA PHE A 253 -22.15 3.73 -0.56
C PHE A 253 -22.31 2.35 -1.17
N TRP A 254 -21.89 1.33 -0.45
CA TRP A 254 -22.23 -0.04 -0.79
C TRP A 254 -22.66 -0.83 0.43
N ASP A 255 -23.55 -1.76 0.21
CA ASP A 255 -23.87 -2.89 1.08
C ASP A 255 -23.68 -4.19 0.29
N ARG A 256 -24.10 -5.33 0.84
CA ARG A 256 -23.91 -6.63 0.17
C ARG A 256 -24.66 -6.78 -1.16
N GLN A 257 -25.67 -5.96 -1.42
CA GLN A 257 -26.58 -6.10 -2.56
C GLN A 257 -26.54 -4.88 -3.49
N THR A 258 -26.18 -3.71 -2.97
CA THR A 258 -26.38 -2.43 -3.65
C THR A 258 -25.10 -1.60 -3.63
N LEU A 259 -24.80 -0.96 -4.75
CA LEU A 259 -23.83 0.13 -4.86
C LEU A 259 -24.56 1.40 -5.27
N ARG A 260 -24.45 2.47 -4.47
CA ARG A 260 -24.94 3.81 -4.79
C ARG A 260 -23.78 4.77 -4.92
N VAL A 261 -23.78 5.58 -5.96
CA VAL A 261 -22.74 6.56 -6.21
C VAL A 261 -23.34 7.90 -6.61
N SER A 262 -22.74 8.99 -6.12
CA SER A 262 -22.99 10.33 -6.60
C SER A 262 -21.71 10.86 -7.25
N ILE A 263 -21.79 11.18 -8.55
CA ILE A 263 -20.65 11.61 -9.36
C ILE A 263 -20.81 13.10 -9.62
N PRO A 264 -19.86 13.95 -9.19
CA PRO A 264 -19.96 15.39 -9.38
C PRO A 264 -19.85 15.81 -10.85
N CYS A 265 -20.31 17.02 -11.14
CA CYS A 265 -20.27 17.58 -12.49
C CYS A 265 -18.83 17.64 -13.02
N GLY A 266 -18.61 17.20 -14.26
CA GLY A 266 -17.28 17.19 -14.90
C GLY A 266 -16.44 15.96 -14.64
N VAL A 267 -16.90 15.01 -13.80
CA VAL A 267 -16.24 13.71 -13.55
C VAL A 267 -16.88 12.63 -14.40
N ARG A 268 -16.05 11.70 -14.89
CA ARG A 268 -16.49 10.42 -15.50
C ARG A 268 -16.07 9.28 -14.60
N ALA A 269 -16.95 8.30 -14.42
CA ALA A 269 -16.69 7.14 -13.60
C ALA A 269 -16.79 5.83 -14.38
N VAL A 270 -15.83 4.95 -14.13
CA VAL A 270 -15.87 3.54 -14.52
C VAL A 270 -16.31 2.76 -13.29
N ILE A 271 -17.49 2.18 -13.31
CA ILE A 271 -18.09 1.46 -12.19
C ILE A 271 -17.95 -0.04 -12.44
N ARG A 272 -17.34 -0.75 -11.51
CA ARG A 272 -17.31 -2.22 -11.49
C ARG A 272 -18.07 -2.72 -10.27
N TRP A 273 -19.16 -3.41 -10.53
CA TRP A 273 -19.99 -3.94 -9.46
C TRP A 273 -20.54 -5.32 -9.82
N LYS A 274 -20.29 -6.32 -8.97
CA LYS A 274 -20.81 -7.69 -9.13
C LYS A 274 -20.60 -8.26 -10.55
N GLY A 275 -19.40 -8.03 -11.12
CA GLY A 275 -19.04 -8.51 -12.46
C GLY A 275 -19.53 -7.63 -13.63
N ALA A 276 -20.40 -6.65 -13.37
CA ALA A 276 -20.84 -5.69 -14.39
C ALA A 276 -19.86 -4.50 -14.48
N LEU A 277 -19.76 -3.94 -15.70
CA LEU A 277 -18.97 -2.76 -16.00
C LEU A 277 -19.87 -1.67 -16.57
N HIS A 278 -19.82 -0.47 -16.01
CA HIS A 278 -20.57 0.68 -16.48
C HIS A 278 -19.65 1.89 -16.62
N GLU A 279 -19.84 2.69 -17.65
CA GLU A 279 -19.23 4.02 -17.78
C GLU A 279 -20.33 5.07 -17.65
N VAL A 280 -20.18 5.99 -16.69
CA VAL A 280 -21.20 7.00 -16.38
C VAL A 280 -20.57 8.37 -16.25
N GLY A 281 -21.37 9.41 -16.53
CA GLY A 281 -21.04 10.81 -16.26
C GLY A 281 -21.49 11.26 -14.88
N SER A 282 -21.65 12.59 -14.72
CA SER A 282 -22.22 13.16 -13.50
C SER A 282 -23.67 12.72 -13.28
N GLY A 283 -24.03 12.56 -12.01
CA GLY A 283 -25.38 12.12 -11.60
C GLY A 283 -25.34 11.17 -10.42
N GLU A 284 -26.51 10.71 -10.05
CA GLU A 284 -26.70 9.69 -9.01
C GLU A 284 -27.09 8.35 -9.65
N TYR A 285 -26.47 7.28 -9.20
CA TYR A 285 -26.67 5.95 -9.77
C TYR A 285 -26.80 4.92 -8.66
N THR A 286 -27.67 3.94 -8.91
CA THR A 286 -27.84 2.77 -8.07
C THR A 286 -27.64 1.52 -8.90
N PHE A 287 -26.76 0.63 -8.46
CA PHE A 287 -26.48 -0.65 -9.08
C PHE A 287 -26.86 -1.75 -8.08
N THR A 288 -27.72 -2.65 -8.49
CA THR A 288 -28.11 -3.82 -7.73
C THR A 288 -27.51 -5.06 -8.36
N GLU A 289 -27.38 -6.14 -7.61
CA GLU A 289 -27.02 -7.43 -8.18
C GLU A 289 -28.02 -7.79 -9.27
N PRO A 290 -27.57 -8.12 -10.50
CA PRO A 290 -28.51 -8.53 -11.54
C PRO A 290 -29.26 -9.75 -11.04
N HIS A 291 -30.57 -9.63 -10.89
CA HIS A 291 -31.41 -10.81 -10.73
C HIS A 291 -31.04 -11.76 -11.88
N ARG A 292 -30.72 -13.02 -11.59
CA ARG A 292 -30.56 -14.05 -12.61
C ARG A 292 -31.88 -14.22 -13.37
N GLY A 293 -32.17 -13.27 -14.25
CA GLY A 293 -33.44 -13.17 -15.00
C GLY A 293 -33.88 -11.71 -15.18
N GLY A 294 -33.43 -11.02 -16.24
CA GLY A 294 -34.04 -9.79 -16.77
C GLY A 294 -33.31 -8.49 -16.42
N GLU A 295 -32.92 -7.81 -17.47
CA GLU A 295 -32.41 -6.43 -17.46
C GLU A 295 -33.45 -5.45 -16.93
N GLN A 296 -33.05 -4.58 -16.01
CA GLN A 296 -33.66 -3.23 -15.90
C GLN A 296 -32.66 -2.27 -15.22
N ASN A 297 -32.18 -1.32 -16.01
CA ASN A 297 -31.53 -0.10 -15.52
C ASN A 297 -32.63 0.95 -15.28
N GLU A 298 -32.89 1.32 -14.04
CA GLU A 298 -33.73 2.47 -13.74
C GLU A 298 -32.85 3.70 -13.49
N ARG A 299 -33.01 4.72 -14.33
CA ARG A 299 -32.63 6.10 -14.04
C ARG A 299 -33.64 6.67 -13.06
N THR A 300 -33.22 7.04 -11.87
CA THR A 300 -34.05 7.91 -11.02
C THR A 300 -33.73 9.36 -11.39
N GLY A 301 -34.76 10.08 -11.84
CA GLY A 301 -34.74 11.49 -12.27
C GLY A 301 -34.53 12.49 -11.13
#